data_3d9e20bb8b2b0b455aba76a2b8006794
#
_entry.id   3d9e20bb8b2b0b455aba76a2b8006794
#
_cell.length_a   1.000
_cell.length_b   1.000
_cell.length_c   1.000
_cell.angle_alpha   90.00
_cell.angle_beta   90.00
_cell.angle_gamma   90.00
#
_symmetry.space_group_name_H-M   'P 1'
#
loop_
_entity.id
_entity.type
_entity.pdbx_description
1 polymer ?
#
loop_
_entity_poly.entity_id
_entity_poly.type
_entity_poly.pdbx_seq_one_letter_code
_entity_poly.pdbx_strand_id
1 'polypeptide(L)'
;VYGYSTLDTVKQNESKIADKMVASTFGTDNLVAMLVPSGDYEKEARLLKAIAALPEVESCMGLANIEAMDGYTVTSALKPRQFAELTDQDIEAARLLYAAYAVNEKDYGQIVSSIDDYAVPLLDMITYLKQQKDEGYVSLERDMSEMLDEMCAELDFGRAQLEGENWSRFVIYLDLPEEADETFDFLETLRAQAKLYYDDCVLVGESVNARDLRSSFSTDNLLISILSALFVVIILLFTFKSVGLPILLIIVIQSSIWINFSVPYLTSSNLFFISYLIVSAIQMGANIDYAIVISSRYFELKKSLPIKEAMVETLNQAFPTIITSGAMLASAGLIIGRMTSDNTISSIGTCLGRGTIISIFLVMGVLPQILLLGDLLIEKTAFAIKGPEITHVEGSTIRLHGRVRGQISGFIDADVRGVFQGSLHAMVESGTIEVDETRPELPPSEELAGDGDESETGEEKGDDI
;
A
#
# COMPACT_ATOMS: atom_id res chain seq x y z
N VAL A 1 13.69 -7.26 6.84
CA VAL A 1 13.88 -5.84 6.59
C VAL A 1 13.00 -5.45 5.41
N TYR A 2 12.27 -4.34 5.50
CA TYR A 2 11.44 -3.84 4.41
C TYR A 2 12.27 -2.91 3.54
N GLY A 3 12.16 -3.03 2.21
CA GLY A 3 12.69 -2.08 1.25
C GLY A 3 11.57 -1.15 0.75
N TYR A 4 11.88 0.12 0.61
CA TYR A 4 10.92 1.16 0.20
C TYR A 4 11.22 1.70 -1.20
N SER A 5 12.41 1.44 -1.73
CA SER A 5 12.79 1.81 -3.10
C SER A 5 12.09 0.94 -4.15
N THR A 6 11.49 1.59 -5.13
CA THR A 6 10.81 0.95 -6.25
C THR A 6 11.75 0.65 -7.44
N LEU A 7 12.98 1.16 -7.39
CA LEU A 7 13.92 1.15 -8.52
C LEU A 7 14.72 -0.13 -8.66
N ASP A 8 14.63 -1.04 -7.68
CA ASP A 8 15.39 -2.29 -7.71
C ASP A 8 14.73 -3.35 -8.59
N THR A 9 15.27 -3.63 -9.74
CA THR A 9 14.83 -4.73 -10.61
C THR A 9 15.51 -6.06 -10.22
N VAL A 10 14.75 -7.18 -10.27
CA VAL A 10 15.26 -8.52 -9.87
C VAL A 10 16.37 -9.01 -10.81
N LYS A 11 16.26 -8.75 -12.11
CA LYS A 11 17.27 -9.13 -13.09
C LYS A 11 18.32 -8.05 -13.22
N GLN A 12 19.58 -8.45 -13.20
CA GLN A 12 20.68 -7.58 -13.57
C GLN A 12 20.60 -7.30 -15.08
N ASN A 13 20.22 -6.08 -15.43
CA ASN A 13 20.29 -5.54 -16.77
C ASN A 13 21.56 -4.66 -16.90
N GLU A 14 21.84 -4.21 -18.12
CA GLU A 14 23.02 -3.38 -18.38
C GLU A 14 23.01 -2.09 -17.57
N SER A 15 21.85 -1.45 -17.41
CA SER A 15 21.71 -0.25 -16.59
C SER A 15 22.08 -0.52 -15.13
N LYS A 16 21.60 -1.61 -14.53
CA LYS A 16 21.91 -1.95 -13.13
C LYS A 16 23.37 -2.35 -12.92
N ILE A 17 23.99 -2.95 -13.92
CA ILE A 17 25.44 -3.21 -13.91
C ILE A 17 26.19 -1.89 -13.94
N ALA A 18 25.77 -0.96 -14.82
CA ALA A 18 26.34 0.38 -14.90
C ALA A 18 26.17 1.16 -13.59
N ASP A 19 24.96 1.17 -13.00
CA ASP A 19 24.68 1.80 -11.70
C ASP A 19 25.59 1.26 -10.59
N LYS A 20 25.75 -0.08 -10.53
CA LYS A 20 26.66 -0.69 -9.56
C LYS A 20 28.12 -0.31 -9.80
N MET A 21 28.53 -0.19 -11.05
CA MET A 21 29.89 0.26 -11.39
C MET A 21 30.09 1.73 -10.99
N VAL A 22 29.12 2.59 -11.27
CA VAL A 22 29.15 4.00 -10.86
C VAL A 22 29.18 4.08 -9.33
N ALA A 23 28.25 3.42 -8.65
CA ALA A 23 28.20 3.40 -7.18
C ALA A 23 29.47 2.86 -6.52
N SER A 24 30.09 1.84 -7.10
CA SER A 24 31.34 1.27 -6.56
C SER A 24 32.57 2.14 -6.82
N THR A 25 32.52 3.02 -7.83
CA THR A 25 33.65 3.86 -8.25
C THR A 25 33.57 5.27 -7.64
N PHE A 26 32.38 5.83 -7.60
CA PHE A 26 32.13 7.22 -7.20
C PHE A 26 31.37 7.35 -5.87
N GLY A 27 30.92 6.25 -5.30
CA GLY A 27 30.02 6.24 -4.14
C GLY A 27 28.52 6.29 -4.57
N THR A 28 27.64 6.21 -3.58
CA THR A 28 26.19 6.46 -3.74
C THR A 28 25.88 7.77 -3.05
N ASP A 29 25.52 8.79 -3.80
CA ASP A 29 25.16 10.07 -3.25
C ASP A 29 23.69 10.04 -2.78
N ASN A 30 23.51 10.13 -1.48
CA ASN A 30 22.19 10.33 -0.89
C ASN A 30 21.85 11.82 -0.92
N LEU A 31 21.06 12.23 -1.92
CA LEU A 31 20.72 13.62 -2.16
C LEU A 31 19.37 13.97 -1.53
N VAL A 32 19.38 15.01 -0.71
CA VAL A 32 18.17 15.61 -0.13
C VAL A 32 18.10 17.08 -0.54
N ALA A 33 17.00 17.47 -1.16
CA ALA A 33 16.69 18.86 -1.42
C ALA A 33 15.86 19.44 -0.27
N MET A 34 16.27 20.60 0.22
CA MET A 34 15.51 21.39 1.19
C MET A 34 14.97 22.64 0.52
N LEU A 35 13.67 22.86 0.62
CA LEU A 35 13.00 24.05 0.14
C LEU A 35 12.65 24.95 1.32
N VAL A 36 13.07 26.20 1.25
CA VAL A 36 12.79 27.25 2.23
C VAL A 36 12.22 28.49 1.51
N PRO A 37 11.43 29.34 2.17
CA PRO A 37 10.97 30.59 1.58
C PRO A 37 12.14 31.47 1.11
N SER A 38 12.10 31.96 -0.13
CA SER A 38 13.14 32.79 -0.74
C SER A 38 13.09 34.25 -0.24
N GLY A 39 14.17 34.99 -0.46
CA GLY A 39 14.23 36.44 -0.29
C GLY A 39 15.07 36.96 0.87
N ASP A 40 15.68 36.10 1.69
CA ASP A 40 16.59 36.48 2.77
C ASP A 40 17.91 35.68 2.69
N TYR A 41 18.81 36.14 1.82
CA TYR A 41 20.09 35.48 1.58
C TYR A 41 20.99 35.36 2.82
N GLU A 42 20.92 36.34 3.76
CA GLU A 42 21.68 36.22 5.00
C GLU A 42 21.18 35.09 5.88
N LYS A 43 19.89 34.90 5.93
CA LYS A 43 19.25 33.83 6.71
C LYS A 43 19.51 32.47 6.05
N GLU A 44 19.43 32.41 4.71
CA GLU A 44 19.79 31.22 3.93
C GLU A 44 21.25 30.84 4.16
N ALA A 45 22.21 31.79 4.09
CA ALA A 45 23.62 31.54 4.32
C ALA A 45 23.90 31.01 5.74
N ARG A 46 23.20 31.58 6.76
CA ARG A 46 23.32 31.09 8.15
C ARG A 46 22.81 29.66 8.29
N LEU A 47 21.69 29.31 7.67
CA LEU A 47 21.15 27.96 7.70
C LEU A 47 22.07 27.00 6.95
N LEU A 48 22.52 27.34 5.73
CA LEU A 48 23.47 26.53 4.95
C LEU A 48 24.76 26.24 5.76
N LYS A 49 25.29 27.25 6.43
CA LYS A 49 26.46 27.09 7.30
C LYS A 49 26.18 26.15 8.47
N ALA A 50 25.01 26.24 9.08
CA ALA A 50 24.61 25.35 10.17
C ALA A 50 24.43 23.90 9.70
N ILE A 51 23.88 23.69 8.50
CA ILE A 51 23.72 22.37 7.90
C ILE A 51 25.09 21.79 7.52
N ALA A 52 25.96 22.56 6.88
CA ALA A 52 27.33 22.12 6.51
C ALA A 52 28.22 21.75 7.70
N ALA A 53 27.86 22.18 8.90
CA ALA A 53 28.59 21.83 10.13
C ALA A 53 28.14 20.47 10.73
N LEU A 54 27.09 19.84 10.22
CA LEU A 54 26.62 18.53 10.68
C LEU A 54 27.54 17.43 10.14
N PRO A 55 27.94 16.47 10.98
CA PRO A 55 28.91 15.43 10.60
C PRO A 55 28.37 14.45 9.53
N GLU A 56 27.07 14.32 9.41
CA GLU A 56 26.42 13.43 8.42
C GLU A 56 26.25 14.10 7.05
N VAL A 57 26.60 15.38 6.93
CA VAL A 57 26.52 16.16 5.68
C VAL A 57 27.87 16.17 5.00
N GLU A 58 27.97 15.58 3.83
CA GLU A 58 29.16 15.61 2.99
C GLU A 58 29.35 16.98 2.35
N SER A 59 28.29 17.51 1.77
CA SER A 59 28.28 18.85 1.19
C SER A 59 26.86 19.44 1.17
N CYS A 60 26.77 20.75 1.16
CA CYS A 60 25.51 21.42 0.94
C CYS A 60 25.69 22.66 0.07
N MET A 61 24.77 22.88 -0.85
CA MET A 61 24.80 23.96 -1.82
C MET A 61 23.45 24.64 -1.90
N GLY A 62 23.48 25.96 -1.89
CA GLY A 62 22.36 26.86 -2.16
C GLY A 62 22.89 28.13 -2.77
N LEU A 63 22.03 29.00 -3.28
CA LEU A 63 22.47 30.23 -3.94
C LEU A 63 23.33 31.11 -3.00
N ALA A 64 22.99 31.11 -1.69
CA ALA A 64 23.64 31.96 -0.69
C ALA A 64 25.07 31.52 -0.27
N ASN A 65 25.54 30.33 -0.71
CA ASN A 65 26.90 29.89 -0.41
C ASN A 65 27.78 29.59 -1.63
N ILE A 66 27.29 29.92 -2.84
CA ILE A 66 28.11 29.82 -4.05
C ILE A 66 29.17 30.88 -4.00
N GLU A 67 30.44 30.46 -4.03
CA GLU A 67 31.57 31.37 -4.13
C GLU A 67 31.62 32.08 -5.48
N ALA A 68 31.80 33.39 -5.47
CA ALA A 68 31.94 34.17 -6.68
C ALA A 68 33.43 34.53 -6.91
N MET A 69 33.97 35.52 -6.15
CA MET A 69 35.33 36.03 -6.30
C MET A 69 35.85 36.46 -4.93
N ASP A 70 37.14 36.29 -4.69
CA ASP A 70 37.88 36.78 -3.51
C ASP A 70 37.22 36.48 -2.15
N GLY A 71 36.57 35.31 -2.02
CA GLY A 71 35.91 34.87 -0.78
C GLY A 71 34.51 35.46 -0.57
N TYR A 72 33.99 36.23 -1.51
CA TYR A 72 32.60 36.66 -1.51
C TYR A 72 31.72 35.60 -2.20
N THR A 73 30.48 35.46 -1.74
CA THR A 73 29.47 34.66 -2.41
C THR A 73 28.68 35.53 -3.38
N VAL A 74 27.98 34.87 -4.34
CA VAL A 74 27.14 35.58 -5.33
C VAL A 74 26.04 36.43 -4.70
N THR A 75 25.63 36.09 -3.48
CA THR A 75 24.61 36.80 -2.69
C THR A 75 25.20 37.75 -1.64
N SER A 76 26.52 37.86 -1.56
CA SER A 76 27.15 38.78 -0.62
C SER A 76 26.75 40.22 -0.91
N ALA A 77 26.23 40.92 0.10
CA ALA A 77 25.87 42.31 -0.01
C ALA A 77 27.16 43.18 0.05
N LEU A 78 27.54 43.76 -1.07
CA LEU A 78 28.74 44.59 -1.20
C LEU A 78 28.39 46.07 -1.17
N LYS A 79 29.26 46.86 -0.52
CA LYS A 79 29.24 48.33 -0.58
C LYS A 79 29.95 48.83 -1.87
N PRO A 80 29.70 50.06 -2.35
CA PRO A 80 30.31 50.59 -3.58
C PRO A 80 31.84 50.41 -3.59
N ARG A 81 32.51 50.65 -2.48
CA ARG A 81 33.97 50.48 -2.36
C ARG A 81 34.43 49.04 -2.56
N GLN A 82 33.71 48.08 -1.94
CA GLN A 82 34.03 46.65 -2.03
C GLN A 82 33.79 46.13 -3.44
N PHE A 83 32.72 46.62 -4.07
CA PHE A 83 32.41 46.31 -5.47
C PHE A 83 33.45 46.85 -6.42
N ALA A 84 33.90 48.10 -6.22
CA ALA A 84 34.96 48.74 -7.01
C ALA A 84 36.30 47.96 -6.88
N GLU A 85 36.68 47.58 -5.69
CA GLU A 85 37.87 46.77 -5.42
C GLU A 85 37.80 45.40 -6.09
N LEU A 86 36.62 44.73 -6.03
CA LEU A 86 36.41 43.39 -6.58
C LEU A 86 36.43 43.40 -8.12
N THR A 87 35.90 44.46 -8.74
CA THR A 87 35.77 44.55 -10.20
C THR A 87 36.88 45.37 -10.88
N ASP A 88 37.86 45.81 -10.14
CA ASP A 88 38.94 46.71 -10.58
C ASP A 88 38.43 47.98 -11.29
N GLN A 89 37.33 48.54 -10.76
CA GLN A 89 36.68 49.71 -11.31
C GLN A 89 36.93 50.96 -10.46
N ASP A 90 36.71 52.15 -11.04
CA ASP A 90 36.76 53.39 -10.32
C ASP A 90 35.62 53.47 -9.31
N ILE A 91 35.99 53.90 -8.06
CA ILE A 91 35.01 54.04 -6.96
C ILE A 91 33.90 55.03 -7.28
N GLU A 92 34.15 56.07 -8.06
CA GLU A 92 33.14 57.04 -8.48
C GLU A 92 32.15 56.40 -9.47
N ALA A 93 32.64 55.54 -10.38
CA ALA A 93 31.80 54.76 -11.27
C ALA A 93 30.91 53.80 -10.50
N ALA A 94 31.48 53.10 -9.50
CA ALA A 94 30.71 52.19 -8.62
C ALA A 94 29.63 52.97 -7.84
N ARG A 95 29.95 54.13 -7.27
CA ARG A 95 28.97 54.99 -6.57
C ARG A 95 27.83 55.41 -7.47
N LEU A 96 28.12 55.78 -8.74
CA LEU A 96 27.09 56.16 -9.72
C LEU A 96 26.20 54.98 -10.07
N LEU A 97 26.77 53.77 -10.23
CA LEU A 97 26.01 52.56 -10.49
C LEU A 97 25.07 52.20 -9.32
N TYR A 98 25.57 52.30 -8.08
CA TYR A 98 24.77 52.09 -6.88
C TYR A 98 23.67 53.13 -6.69
N ALA A 99 23.96 54.39 -7.00
CA ALA A 99 22.95 55.46 -6.99
C ALA A 99 21.86 55.24 -8.04
N ALA A 100 22.23 54.78 -9.24
CA ALA A 100 21.28 54.44 -10.31
C ALA A 100 20.42 53.21 -9.91
N TYR A 101 21.02 52.18 -9.30
CA TYR A 101 20.31 51.02 -8.76
C TYR A 101 19.30 51.43 -7.68
N ALA A 102 19.71 52.25 -6.71
CA ALA A 102 18.81 52.72 -5.65
C ALA A 102 17.62 53.55 -6.19
N VAL A 103 17.82 54.29 -7.28
CA VAL A 103 16.72 54.98 -7.99
C VAL A 103 15.77 53.97 -8.66
N ASN A 104 16.32 52.94 -9.32
CA ASN A 104 15.54 51.92 -9.99
C ASN A 104 14.67 51.15 -8.98
N GLU A 105 15.23 50.77 -7.87
CA GLU A 105 14.54 50.07 -6.77
C GLU A 105 13.69 51.00 -5.90
N LYS A 106 13.64 52.30 -6.20
CA LYS A 106 12.93 53.32 -5.41
C LYS A 106 13.41 53.47 -3.96
N ASP A 107 14.64 53.09 -3.71
CA ASP A 107 15.27 53.15 -2.41
C ASP A 107 15.98 54.50 -2.15
N TYR A 108 15.21 55.55 -2.30
CA TYR A 108 15.71 56.93 -2.25
C TYR A 108 16.35 57.32 -0.92
N GLY A 109 16.00 56.65 0.16
CA GLY A 109 16.57 56.90 1.49
C GLY A 109 18.09 56.72 1.55
N GLN A 110 18.60 55.75 0.81
CA GLN A 110 20.02 55.40 0.76
C GLN A 110 20.87 56.50 0.04
N ILE A 111 20.30 57.12 -0.98
CA ILE A 111 21.00 58.22 -1.70
C ILE A 111 21.19 59.43 -0.79
N VAL A 112 20.17 59.69 0.04
CA VAL A 112 20.18 60.90 0.93
C VAL A 112 21.04 60.67 2.17
N SER A 113 21.08 59.44 2.71
CA SER A 113 21.82 59.15 3.94
C SER A 113 23.34 58.99 3.73
N SER A 114 23.74 58.02 2.95
CA SER A 114 25.13 57.75 2.52
C SER A 114 25.15 56.60 1.54
N ILE A 115 25.45 56.87 0.28
CA ILE A 115 25.59 55.85 -0.75
C ILE A 115 26.71 54.85 -0.45
N ASP A 116 27.74 55.33 0.28
CA ASP A 116 28.90 54.50 0.66
C ASP A 116 28.59 53.40 1.65
N ASP A 117 27.45 53.47 2.36
CA ASP A 117 27.00 52.47 3.28
C ASP A 117 25.90 51.55 2.68
N TYR A 118 25.44 51.85 1.48
CA TYR A 118 24.44 51.05 0.79
C TYR A 118 25.08 49.75 0.30
N ALA A 119 24.60 48.63 0.78
CA ALA A 119 25.07 47.32 0.41
C ALA A 119 24.01 46.59 -0.46
N VAL A 120 24.45 46.11 -1.60
CA VAL A 120 23.59 45.43 -2.58
C VAL A 120 24.17 44.03 -2.86
N PRO A 121 23.36 42.95 -2.95
CA PRO A 121 23.84 41.64 -3.36
C PRO A 121 24.60 41.69 -4.68
N LEU A 122 25.74 41.00 -4.72
CA LEU A 122 26.60 41.00 -5.92
C LEU A 122 25.82 40.55 -7.19
N LEU A 123 25.00 39.51 -7.01
CA LEU A 123 24.11 38.98 -8.08
C LEU A 123 23.21 40.08 -8.67
N ASP A 124 22.56 40.84 -7.82
CA ASP A 124 21.62 41.90 -8.24
C ASP A 124 22.37 43.03 -8.93
N MET A 125 23.56 43.38 -8.44
CA MET A 125 24.38 44.42 -9.04
C MET A 125 24.92 44.00 -10.42
N ILE A 126 25.34 42.74 -10.58
CA ILE A 126 25.82 42.23 -11.88
C ILE A 126 24.66 42.17 -12.86
N THR A 127 23.49 41.70 -12.45
CA THR A 127 22.27 41.64 -13.28
C THR A 127 21.85 43.03 -13.70
N TYR A 128 21.90 44.00 -12.77
CA TYR A 128 21.60 45.40 -13.08
C TYR A 128 22.60 46.00 -14.06
N LEU A 129 23.89 45.75 -13.89
CA LEU A 129 24.94 46.23 -14.83
C LEU A 129 24.71 45.70 -16.25
N LYS A 130 24.35 44.41 -16.37
CA LYS A 130 23.98 43.84 -17.69
C LYS A 130 22.77 44.55 -18.30
N GLN A 131 21.73 44.77 -17.49
CA GLN A 131 20.54 45.51 -17.99
C GLN A 131 20.90 46.91 -18.47
N GLN A 132 21.71 47.65 -17.72
CA GLN A 132 22.15 49.01 -18.11
C GLN A 132 23.01 49.01 -19.38
N LYS A 133 23.82 47.95 -19.58
CA LYS A 133 24.58 47.74 -20.82
C LYS A 133 23.64 47.47 -21.99
N ASP A 134 22.67 46.57 -21.84
CA ASP A 134 21.75 46.19 -22.91
C ASP A 134 20.80 47.33 -23.31
N GLU A 135 20.45 48.20 -22.36
CA GLU A 135 19.68 49.43 -22.60
C GLU A 135 20.53 50.57 -23.19
N GLY A 136 21.86 50.40 -23.26
CA GLY A 136 22.79 51.36 -23.84
C GLY A 136 23.20 52.52 -22.95
N TYR A 137 22.94 52.44 -21.64
CA TYR A 137 23.36 53.46 -20.67
C TYR A 137 24.81 53.28 -20.23
N VAL A 138 25.34 52.08 -20.31
CA VAL A 138 26.72 51.74 -19.96
C VAL A 138 27.42 51.16 -21.20
N SER A 139 28.61 51.68 -21.51
CA SER A 139 29.46 51.18 -22.60
C SER A 139 30.69 50.52 -22.01
N LEU A 140 30.84 49.20 -22.21
CA LEU A 140 31.98 48.40 -21.77
C LEU A 140 32.89 48.10 -22.97
N GLU A 141 34.17 47.87 -22.70
CA GLU A 141 35.07 47.28 -23.70
C GLU A 141 34.57 45.90 -24.15
N ARG A 142 34.89 45.52 -25.36
CA ARG A 142 34.35 44.33 -25.98
C ARG A 142 34.61 43.08 -25.14
N ASP A 143 35.84 42.89 -24.66
CA ASP A 143 36.27 41.70 -23.89
C ASP A 143 35.52 41.64 -22.54
N MET A 144 35.33 42.80 -21.91
CA MET A 144 34.58 42.88 -20.64
C MET A 144 33.07 42.68 -20.87
N SER A 145 32.55 43.14 -22.00
CA SER A 145 31.15 42.91 -22.39
C SER A 145 30.85 41.39 -22.58
N GLU A 146 31.72 40.68 -23.31
CA GLU A 146 31.60 39.24 -23.53
C GLU A 146 31.71 38.47 -22.22
N MET A 147 32.66 38.82 -21.35
CA MET A 147 32.81 38.19 -20.03
C MET A 147 31.59 38.43 -19.13
N LEU A 148 31.01 39.62 -19.11
CA LEU A 148 29.78 39.91 -18.37
C LEU A 148 28.60 39.08 -18.86
N ASP A 149 28.46 38.92 -20.17
CA ASP A 149 27.38 38.13 -20.76
C ASP A 149 27.51 36.64 -20.40
N GLU A 150 28.72 36.09 -20.46
CA GLU A 150 28.98 34.69 -20.04
C GLU A 150 28.71 34.52 -18.55
N MET A 151 29.22 35.40 -17.71
CA MET A 151 29.00 35.34 -16.25
C MET A 151 27.52 35.47 -15.90
N CYS A 152 26.77 36.35 -16.52
CA CYS A 152 25.34 36.48 -16.30
C CYS A 152 24.58 35.22 -16.77
N ALA A 153 24.96 34.61 -17.90
CA ALA A 153 24.34 33.37 -18.35
C ALA A 153 24.55 32.22 -17.37
N GLU A 154 25.74 32.08 -16.76
CA GLU A 154 26.02 31.09 -15.73
C GLU A 154 25.27 31.39 -14.43
N LEU A 155 25.22 32.65 -14.00
CA LEU A 155 24.47 33.07 -12.83
C LEU A 155 22.96 32.84 -12.99
N ASP A 156 22.40 33.22 -14.15
CA ASP A 156 20.98 32.98 -14.45
C ASP A 156 20.66 31.48 -14.47
N PHE A 157 21.54 30.66 -15.03
CA PHE A 157 21.40 29.21 -15.01
C PHE A 157 21.45 28.65 -13.59
N GLY A 158 22.43 29.05 -12.79
CA GLY A 158 22.58 28.65 -11.40
C GLY A 158 21.38 29.12 -10.53
N ARG A 159 20.95 30.37 -10.74
CA ARG A 159 19.78 30.94 -10.07
C ARG A 159 18.52 30.15 -10.40
N ALA A 160 18.25 29.86 -11.67
CA ALA A 160 17.09 29.09 -12.09
C ALA A 160 17.05 27.68 -11.50
N GLN A 161 18.22 27.11 -11.13
CA GLN A 161 18.30 25.82 -10.47
C GLN A 161 18.04 25.89 -8.96
N LEU A 162 18.39 26.99 -8.30
CA LEU A 162 18.44 27.08 -6.83
C LEU A 162 17.42 28.05 -6.24
N GLU A 163 16.83 28.93 -7.04
CA GLU A 163 15.84 29.90 -6.58
C GLU A 163 14.64 29.95 -7.53
N GLY A 164 13.44 29.92 -6.97
CA GLY A 164 12.17 30.14 -7.65
C GLY A 164 11.49 31.39 -7.12
N GLU A 165 10.27 31.69 -7.58
CA GLU A 165 9.53 32.90 -7.16
C GLU A 165 9.33 32.99 -5.64
N ASN A 166 9.07 31.87 -4.98
CA ASN A 166 8.69 31.83 -3.55
C ASN A 166 9.59 30.92 -2.72
N TRP A 167 10.47 30.13 -3.33
CA TRP A 167 11.24 29.10 -2.65
C TRP A 167 12.68 29.07 -3.13
N SER A 168 13.61 29.02 -2.17
CA SER A 168 15.01 28.69 -2.41
C SER A 168 15.23 27.19 -2.17
N ARG A 169 16.03 26.56 -3.03
CA ARG A 169 16.38 25.15 -2.97
C ARG A 169 17.81 24.98 -2.48
N PHE A 170 17.98 24.23 -1.39
CA PHE A 170 19.27 23.74 -0.96
C PHE A 170 19.44 22.30 -1.38
N VAL A 171 20.58 21.95 -1.94
CA VAL A 171 20.97 20.61 -2.35
C VAL A 171 21.95 20.09 -1.31
N ILE A 172 21.60 19.02 -0.62
CA ILE A 172 22.35 18.49 0.52
C ILE A 172 22.73 17.05 0.20
N TYR A 173 24.02 16.75 0.22
CA TYR A 173 24.56 15.40 0.06
C TYR A 173 24.86 14.83 1.43
N LEU A 174 24.35 13.63 1.70
CA LEU A 174 24.48 12.95 2.99
C LEU A 174 25.45 11.77 2.87
N ASP A 175 26.38 11.67 3.82
CA ASP A 175 27.24 10.49 4.00
C ASP A 175 26.51 9.38 4.78
N LEU A 176 25.30 9.06 4.35
CA LEU A 176 24.43 8.05 4.97
C LEU A 176 23.70 7.26 3.88
N PRO A 177 23.45 5.96 4.08
CA PRO A 177 22.66 5.16 3.14
C PRO A 177 21.23 5.68 2.98
N GLU A 178 20.65 5.58 1.79
CA GLU A 178 19.30 6.10 1.51
C GLU A 178 18.19 5.52 2.41
N GLU A 179 18.24 4.22 2.71
CA GLU A 179 17.21 3.49 3.47
C GLU A 179 17.74 2.95 4.81
N ALA A 180 18.32 3.81 5.64
CA ALA A 180 18.80 3.43 6.97
C ALA A 180 18.02 4.13 8.08
N ASP A 181 17.91 3.49 9.24
CA ASP A 181 17.28 4.10 10.43
C ASP A 181 18.00 5.38 10.84
N GLU A 182 19.32 5.38 10.76
CA GLU A 182 20.18 6.55 11.05
C GLU A 182 19.86 7.74 10.13
N THR A 183 19.63 7.47 8.85
CA THR A 183 19.24 8.51 7.88
C THR A 183 17.87 9.08 8.20
N PHE A 184 16.90 8.23 8.57
CA PHE A 184 15.56 8.69 8.92
C PHE A 184 15.55 9.57 10.17
N ASP A 185 16.35 9.22 11.17
CA ASP A 185 16.54 10.04 12.39
C ASP A 185 17.25 11.35 12.08
N PHE A 186 18.25 11.31 11.17
CA PHE A 186 18.96 12.50 10.72
C PHE A 186 18.05 13.47 9.94
N LEU A 187 17.12 12.99 9.11
CA LEU A 187 16.15 13.84 8.42
C LEU A 187 15.27 14.64 9.40
N GLU A 188 14.93 14.07 10.57
CA GLU A 188 14.25 14.85 11.62
C GLU A 188 15.15 15.93 12.22
N THR A 189 16.45 15.64 12.42
CA THR A 189 17.43 16.61 12.88
C THR A 189 17.57 17.75 11.87
N LEU A 190 17.67 17.42 10.59
CA LEU A 190 17.75 18.38 9.49
C LEU A 190 16.52 19.29 9.43
N ARG A 191 15.33 18.70 9.58
CA ARG A 191 14.07 19.46 9.66
C ARG A 191 14.01 20.35 10.89
N ALA A 192 14.50 19.87 12.04
CA ALA A 192 14.55 20.66 13.27
C ALA A 192 15.50 21.85 13.14
N GLN A 193 16.66 21.69 12.49
CA GLN A 193 17.58 22.77 12.19
C GLN A 193 16.95 23.83 11.28
N ALA A 194 16.27 23.41 10.20
CA ALA A 194 15.58 24.34 9.32
C ALA A 194 14.50 25.15 10.04
N LYS A 195 13.76 24.53 10.96
CA LYS A 195 12.72 25.19 11.76
C LYS A 195 13.22 26.24 12.73
N LEU A 196 14.52 26.27 13.05
CA LEU A 196 15.11 27.38 13.85
C LEU A 196 15.16 28.67 13.06
N TYR A 197 15.13 28.59 11.74
CA TYR A 197 15.23 29.73 10.84
C TYR A 197 13.92 29.99 10.09
N TYR A 198 13.18 28.95 9.68
CA TYR A 198 11.97 29.04 8.85
C TYR A 198 10.84 28.24 9.46
N ASP A 199 9.65 28.83 9.53
CA ASP A 199 8.44 28.13 9.99
C ASP A 199 8.02 27.06 8.98
N ASP A 200 8.14 27.39 7.67
CA ASP A 200 7.85 26.50 6.56
C ASP A 200 9.16 25.99 5.94
N CYS A 201 9.35 24.68 5.96
CA CYS A 201 10.40 24.03 5.21
C CYS A 201 9.92 22.66 4.68
N VAL A 202 10.32 22.31 3.47
CA VAL A 202 9.98 21.05 2.83
C VAL A 202 11.27 20.32 2.48
N LEU A 203 11.35 19.03 2.87
CA LEU A 203 12.43 18.15 2.47
C LEU A 203 11.91 17.24 1.34
N VAL A 204 12.72 17.02 0.32
CA VAL A 204 12.42 16.17 -0.85
C VAL A 204 13.65 15.34 -1.18
N GLY A 205 13.47 14.05 -1.44
CA GLY A 205 14.55 13.12 -1.80
C GLY A 205 14.11 11.68 -1.63
N GLU A 206 14.90 10.74 -2.15
CA GLU A 206 14.59 9.31 -2.03
C GLU A 206 14.52 8.87 -0.56
N SER A 207 15.45 9.30 0.28
CA SER A 207 15.44 9.01 1.72
C SER A 207 14.23 9.61 2.43
N VAL A 208 13.75 10.78 2.00
CA VAL A 208 12.54 11.42 2.55
C VAL A 208 11.31 10.61 2.16
N ASN A 209 11.21 10.21 0.89
CA ASN A 209 10.14 9.34 0.40
C ASN A 209 10.13 8.00 1.15
N ALA A 210 11.28 7.36 1.31
CA ALA A 210 11.41 6.09 2.02
C ALA A 210 10.94 6.21 3.48
N ARG A 211 11.32 7.29 4.17
CA ARG A 211 10.86 7.59 5.54
C ARG A 211 9.35 7.79 5.62
N ASP A 212 8.79 8.58 4.72
CA ASP A 212 7.36 8.89 4.72
C ASP A 212 6.53 7.66 4.37
N LEU A 213 6.98 6.84 3.41
CA LEU A 213 6.40 5.53 3.11
C LEU A 213 6.45 4.59 4.32
N ARG A 214 7.59 4.54 5.03
CA ARG A 214 7.73 3.72 6.25
C ARG A 214 6.76 4.15 7.35
N SER A 215 6.60 5.44 7.56
CA SER A 215 5.69 6.00 8.56
C SER A 215 4.23 5.67 8.24
N SER A 216 3.81 5.90 7.00
CA SER A 216 2.47 5.59 6.51
C SER A 216 2.20 4.09 6.54
N PHE A 217 3.17 3.27 6.08
CA PHE A 217 3.07 1.82 6.07
C PHE A 217 2.75 1.22 7.44
N SER A 218 3.39 1.69 8.51
CA SER A 218 3.15 1.18 9.86
C SER A 218 1.69 1.34 10.29
N THR A 219 1.10 2.49 10.01
CA THR A 219 -0.30 2.81 10.33
C THR A 219 -1.27 2.04 9.42
N ASP A 220 -1.00 2.05 8.12
CA ASP A 220 -1.84 1.38 7.12
C ASP A 220 -1.86 -0.13 7.32
N ASN A 221 -0.71 -0.74 7.62
CA ASN A 221 -0.60 -2.17 7.89
C ASN A 221 -1.43 -2.59 9.11
N LEU A 222 -1.39 -1.81 10.19
CA LEU A 222 -2.19 -2.09 11.38
C LEU A 222 -3.68 -1.99 11.06
N LEU A 223 -4.08 -0.92 10.36
CA LEU A 223 -5.48 -0.68 9.98
C LEU A 223 -6.01 -1.80 9.06
N ILE A 224 -5.26 -2.15 8.02
CA ILE A 224 -5.63 -3.21 7.07
C ILE A 224 -5.72 -4.56 7.79
N SER A 225 -4.77 -4.88 8.67
CA SER A 225 -4.76 -6.13 9.42
C SER A 225 -5.97 -6.26 10.35
N ILE A 226 -6.30 -5.21 11.10
CA ILE A 226 -7.47 -5.18 11.99
C ILE A 226 -8.77 -5.28 11.18
N LEU A 227 -8.88 -4.50 10.12
CA LEU A 227 -10.09 -4.46 9.29
C LEU A 227 -10.32 -5.80 8.57
N SER A 228 -9.28 -6.39 8.02
CA SER A 228 -9.33 -7.71 7.39
C SER A 228 -9.74 -8.79 8.39
N ALA A 229 -9.13 -8.82 9.58
CA ALA A 229 -9.50 -9.77 10.64
C ALA A 229 -10.96 -9.56 11.09
N LEU A 230 -11.40 -8.32 11.23
CA LEU A 230 -12.79 -7.99 11.60
C LEU A 230 -13.79 -8.52 10.58
N PHE A 231 -13.58 -8.28 9.27
CA PHE A 231 -14.46 -8.80 8.23
C PHE A 231 -14.46 -10.32 8.20
N VAL A 232 -13.31 -10.95 8.40
CA VAL A 232 -13.21 -12.43 8.51
C VAL A 232 -14.03 -12.95 9.69
N VAL A 233 -13.93 -12.30 10.87
CA VAL A 233 -14.75 -12.66 12.05
C VAL A 233 -16.23 -12.55 11.72
N ILE A 234 -16.65 -11.45 11.12
CA ILE A 234 -18.06 -11.21 10.78
C ILE A 234 -18.58 -12.30 9.84
N ILE A 235 -17.85 -12.60 8.75
CA ILE A 235 -18.25 -13.63 7.79
C ILE A 235 -18.37 -15.01 8.45
N LEU A 236 -17.36 -15.41 9.25
CA LEU A 236 -17.35 -16.69 9.93
C LEU A 236 -18.45 -16.80 10.98
N LEU A 237 -18.73 -15.70 11.70
CA LEU A 237 -19.77 -15.65 12.72
C LEU A 237 -21.15 -15.88 12.12
N PHE A 238 -21.44 -15.26 10.99
CA PHE A 238 -22.69 -15.48 10.26
C PHE A 238 -22.77 -16.88 9.63
N THR A 239 -21.65 -17.39 9.12
CA THR A 239 -21.59 -18.70 8.45
C THR A 239 -21.80 -19.84 9.45
N PHE A 240 -21.10 -19.82 10.59
CA PHE A 240 -21.07 -20.94 11.53
C PHE A 240 -21.92 -20.74 12.80
N LYS A 241 -22.45 -19.53 13.02
CA LYS A 241 -23.28 -19.19 14.19
C LYS A 241 -22.61 -19.58 15.51
N SER A 242 -21.31 -19.42 15.61
CA SER A 242 -20.50 -19.67 16.79
C SER A 242 -19.45 -18.58 16.91
N VAL A 243 -19.19 -18.09 18.14
CA VAL A 243 -18.16 -17.09 18.42
C VAL A 243 -16.78 -17.74 18.59
N GLY A 244 -16.72 -18.95 19.09
CA GLY A 244 -15.45 -19.65 19.36
C GLY A 244 -14.71 -20.07 18.09
N LEU A 245 -15.44 -20.49 17.06
CA LEU A 245 -14.84 -20.96 15.82
C LEU A 245 -14.04 -19.89 15.08
N PRO A 246 -14.55 -18.66 14.84
CA PRO A 246 -13.78 -17.60 14.20
C PRO A 246 -12.44 -17.31 14.88
N ILE A 247 -12.41 -17.30 16.20
CA ILE A 247 -11.19 -17.05 16.96
C ILE A 247 -10.13 -18.12 16.68
N LEU A 248 -10.52 -19.39 16.70
CA LEU A 248 -9.61 -20.50 16.42
C LEU A 248 -9.10 -20.47 14.98
N LEU A 249 -9.96 -20.18 14.00
CA LEU A 249 -9.57 -20.11 12.61
C LEU A 249 -8.61 -18.95 12.34
N ILE A 250 -8.86 -17.77 12.92
CA ILE A 250 -7.99 -16.61 12.76
C ILE A 250 -6.59 -16.87 13.31
N ILE A 251 -6.46 -17.55 14.44
CA ILE A 251 -5.15 -17.91 15.01
C ILE A 251 -4.34 -18.74 13.99
N VAL A 252 -4.95 -19.72 13.34
CA VAL A 252 -4.27 -20.55 12.33
C VAL A 252 -3.89 -19.74 11.10
N ILE A 253 -4.84 -18.94 10.59
CA ILE A 253 -4.64 -18.09 9.40
C ILE A 253 -3.52 -17.08 9.67
N GLN A 254 -3.58 -16.37 10.79
CA GLN A 254 -2.58 -15.38 11.14
C GLN A 254 -1.19 -15.99 11.36
N SER A 255 -1.14 -17.19 11.96
CA SER A 255 0.13 -17.92 12.12
C SER A 255 0.77 -18.25 10.76
N SER A 256 -0.02 -18.60 9.75
CA SER A 256 0.51 -18.89 8.41
C SER A 256 1.11 -17.64 7.75
N ILE A 257 0.47 -16.48 7.94
CA ILE A 257 0.95 -15.19 7.45
C ILE A 257 2.27 -14.82 8.15
N TRP A 258 2.33 -14.92 9.46
CA TRP A 258 3.55 -14.62 10.21
C TRP A 258 4.72 -15.54 9.85
N ILE A 259 4.49 -16.84 9.67
CA ILE A 259 5.53 -17.77 9.21
C ILE A 259 6.02 -17.39 7.82
N ASN A 260 5.12 -17.06 6.90
CA ASN A 260 5.49 -16.63 5.55
C ASN A 260 6.41 -15.41 5.57
N PHE A 261 6.05 -14.39 6.34
CA PHE A 261 6.82 -13.15 6.43
C PHE A 261 8.03 -13.20 7.37
N SER A 262 8.22 -14.30 8.11
CA SER A 262 9.47 -14.56 8.84
C SER A 262 10.59 -15.06 7.93
N VAL A 263 10.27 -15.65 6.77
CA VAL A 263 11.28 -16.21 5.85
C VAL A 263 12.25 -15.15 5.30
N PRO A 264 11.83 -13.96 4.85
CA PRO A 264 12.76 -12.92 4.42
C PRO A 264 13.78 -12.52 5.48
N TYR A 265 13.38 -12.49 6.75
CA TYR A 265 14.30 -12.24 7.86
C TYR A 265 15.35 -13.35 8.00
N LEU A 266 14.92 -14.62 7.94
CA LEU A 266 15.81 -15.78 8.03
C LEU A 266 16.77 -15.92 6.85
N THR A 267 16.37 -15.44 5.66
CA THR A 267 17.17 -15.48 4.44
C THR A 267 17.93 -14.18 4.17
N SER A 268 17.87 -13.20 5.08
CA SER A 268 18.48 -11.88 4.94
C SER A 268 18.14 -11.22 3.59
N SER A 269 16.90 -11.40 3.14
CA SER A 269 16.39 -10.81 1.90
C SER A 269 15.48 -9.64 2.22
N ASN A 270 15.54 -8.59 1.40
CA ASN A 270 14.64 -7.45 1.53
C ASN A 270 13.26 -7.81 0.96
N LEU A 271 12.23 -7.39 1.65
CA LEU A 271 10.84 -7.50 1.23
C LEU A 271 10.31 -6.11 0.89
N PHE A 272 9.81 -5.93 -0.33
CA PHE A 272 9.18 -4.68 -0.69
C PHE A 272 7.89 -4.46 0.13
N PHE A 273 7.73 -3.29 0.73
CA PHE A 273 6.67 -3.02 1.72
C PHE A 273 5.24 -3.26 1.18
N ILE A 274 4.98 -2.89 -0.09
CA ILE A 274 3.67 -3.13 -0.73
C ILE A 274 3.39 -4.62 -0.87
N SER A 275 4.42 -5.44 -1.10
CA SER A 275 4.27 -6.90 -1.19
C SER A 275 3.71 -7.49 0.10
N TYR A 276 4.11 -6.95 1.25
CA TYR A 276 3.55 -7.37 2.54
C TYR A 276 2.05 -7.06 2.63
N LEU A 277 1.63 -5.83 2.33
CA LEU A 277 0.23 -5.41 2.40
C LEU A 277 -0.67 -6.25 1.48
N ILE A 278 -0.26 -6.38 0.22
CA ILE A 278 -1.05 -7.11 -0.79
C ILE A 278 -1.13 -8.59 -0.44
N VAL A 279 0.02 -9.23 -0.16
CA VAL A 279 0.06 -10.68 0.08
C VAL A 279 -0.61 -11.05 1.39
N SER A 280 -0.48 -10.25 2.45
CA SER A 280 -1.18 -10.51 3.71
C SER A 280 -2.70 -10.51 3.54
N ALA A 281 -3.24 -9.54 2.79
CA ALA A 281 -4.67 -9.46 2.49
C ALA A 281 -5.15 -10.63 1.62
N ILE A 282 -4.43 -10.96 0.54
CA ILE A 282 -4.76 -12.10 -0.34
C ILE A 282 -4.66 -13.41 0.44
N GLN A 283 -3.61 -13.61 1.21
CA GLN A 283 -3.40 -14.83 2.00
C GLN A 283 -4.45 -14.99 3.08
N MET A 284 -4.89 -13.93 3.72
CA MET A 284 -6.01 -13.93 4.66
C MET A 284 -7.28 -14.46 3.97
N GLY A 285 -7.62 -13.92 2.79
CA GLY A 285 -8.80 -14.33 2.01
C GLY A 285 -8.72 -15.77 1.52
N ALA A 286 -7.60 -16.19 0.94
CA ALA A 286 -7.44 -17.56 0.45
C ALA A 286 -7.47 -18.61 1.57
N ASN A 287 -6.86 -18.31 2.71
CA ASN A 287 -6.80 -19.24 3.84
C ASN A 287 -8.14 -19.45 4.51
N ILE A 288 -9.01 -18.42 4.54
CA ILE A 288 -10.34 -18.54 5.12
C ILE A 288 -11.20 -19.53 4.32
N ASP A 289 -11.08 -19.53 2.98
CA ASP A 289 -11.82 -20.45 2.14
C ASP A 289 -11.46 -21.90 2.45
N TYR A 290 -10.19 -22.23 2.62
CA TYR A 290 -9.74 -23.55 3.03
C TYR A 290 -10.25 -23.94 4.42
N ALA A 291 -10.21 -22.99 5.35
CA ALA A 291 -10.68 -23.18 6.71
C ALA A 291 -12.20 -23.40 6.77
N ILE A 292 -12.98 -22.69 5.94
CA ILE A 292 -14.43 -22.86 5.81
C ILE A 292 -14.76 -24.26 5.26
N VAL A 293 -14.06 -24.71 4.21
CA VAL A 293 -14.29 -26.02 3.63
C VAL A 293 -14.10 -27.14 4.67
N ILE A 294 -12.98 -27.13 5.39
CA ILE A 294 -12.72 -28.13 6.44
C ILE A 294 -13.76 -28.02 7.56
N SER A 295 -14.01 -26.84 8.07
CA SER A 295 -14.91 -26.65 9.22
C SER A 295 -16.34 -27.04 8.85
N SER A 296 -16.84 -26.65 7.68
CA SER A 296 -18.19 -27.00 7.22
C SER A 296 -18.38 -28.52 7.10
N ARG A 297 -17.41 -29.20 6.48
CA ARG A 297 -17.45 -30.65 6.36
C ARG A 297 -17.35 -31.36 7.70
N TYR A 298 -16.49 -30.87 8.59
CA TYR A 298 -16.38 -31.42 9.94
C TYR A 298 -17.71 -31.35 10.71
N PHE A 299 -18.37 -30.18 10.70
CA PHE A 299 -19.66 -30.03 11.39
C PHE A 299 -20.80 -30.80 10.74
N GLU A 300 -20.74 -31.05 9.44
CA GLU A 300 -21.70 -31.90 8.75
C GLU A 300 -21.54 -33.36 9.15
N LEU A 301 -20.31 -33.89 9.08
CA LEU A 301 -20.01 -35.31 9.37
C LEU A 301 -20.08 -35.63 10.87
N LYS A 302 -19.79 -34.71 11.74
CA LYS A 302 -19.90 -34.85 13.19
C LYS A 302 -21.34 -35.21 13.66
N LYS A 303 -22.36 -34.87 12.86
CA LYS A 303 -23.76 -35.20 13.17
C LYS A 303 -24.05 -36.71 13.07
N SER A 304 -23.26 -37.41 12.26
CA SER A 304 -23.48 -38.82 11.94
C SER A 304 -22.32 -39.75 12.35
N LEU A 305 -21.12 -39.22 12.58
CA LEU A 305 -19.92 -39.99 12.88
C LEU A 305 -19.29 -39.55 14.21
N PRO A 306 -18.54 -40.44 14.86
CA PRO A 306 -17.71 -40.08 16.01
C PRO A 306 -16.68 -39.00 15.64
N ILE A 307 -16.37 -38.11 16.57
CA ILE A 307 -15.54 -36.90 16.33
C ILE A 307 -14.24 -37.18 15.56
N LYS A 308 -13.51 -38.26 15.93
CA LYS A 308 -12.25 -38.63 15.24
C LYS A 308 -12.47 -39.15 13.83
N GLU A 309 -13.47 -39.98 13.62
CA GLU A 309 -13.82 -40.51 12.29
C GLU A 309 -14.34 -39.39 11.37
N ALA A 310 -15.17 -38.51 11.92
CA ALA A 310 -15.67 -37.34 11.20
C ALA A 310 -14.51 -36.45 10.73
N MET A 311 -13.47 -36.25 11.53
CA MET A 311 -12.31 -35.45 11.12
C MET A 311 -11.49 -36.15 10.04
N VAL A 312 -11.25 -37.48 10.16
CA VAL A 312 -10.52 -38.22 9.11
C VAL A 312 -11.25 -38.16 7.79
N GLU A 313 -12.57 -38.37 7.82
CA GLU A 313 -13.38 -38.32 6.61
C GLU A 313 -13.47 -36.89 6.04
N THR A 314 -13.53 -35.88 6.91
CA THR A 314 -13.43 -34.47 6.50
C THR A 314 -12.14 -34.21 5.70
N LEU A 315 -11.01 -34.67 6.20
CA LEU A 315 -9.72 -34.50 5.52
C LEU A 315 -9.69 -35.24 4.19
N ASN A 316 -10.20 -36.48 4.13
CA ASN A 316 -10.27 -37.22 2.87
C ASN A 316 -11.07 -36.47 1.80
N GLN A 317 -12.19 -35.89 2.17
CA GLN A 317 -13.07 -35.17 1.24
C GLN A 317 -12.54 -33.77 0.87
N ALA A 318 -11.95 -33.05 1.80
CA ALA A 318 -11.44 -31.70 1.59
C ALA A 318 -10.08 -31.68 0.87
N PHE A 319 -9.25 -32.72 1.04
CA PHE A 319 -7.89 -32.80 0.52
C PHE A 319 -7.79 -32.50 -0.99
N PRO A 320 -8.54 -33.14 -1.88
CA PRO A 320 -8.41 -32.89 -3.33
C PRO A 320 -8.69 -31.43 -3.70
N THR A 321 -9.70 -30.84 -3.08
CA THR A 321 -10.11 -29.46 -3.36
C THR A 321 -9.06 -28.46 -2.90
N ILE A 322 -8.55 -28.62 -1.67
CA ILE A 322 -7.56 -27.69 -1.11
C ILE A 322 -6.22 -27.80 -1.84
N ILE A 323 -5.77 -29.03 -2.14
CA ILE A 323 -4.50 -29.23 -2.85
C ILE A 323 -4.58 -28.71 -4.28
N THR A 324 -5.67 -28.96 -5.00
CA THR A 324 -5.79 -28.45 -6.39
C THR A 324 -5.82 -26.92 -6.45
N SER A 325 -6.68 -26.27 -5.67
CA SER A 325 -6.76 -24.80 -5.68
C SER A 325 -5.49 -24.16 -5.13
N GLY A 326 -4.94 -24.72 -4.06
CA GLY A 326 -3.71 -24.24 -3.48
C GLY A 326 -2.47 -24.45 -4.36
N ALA A 327 -2.38 -25.59 -5.06
CA ALA A 327 -1.31 -25.85 -6.02
C ALA A 327 -1.38 -24.87 -7.21
N MET A 328 -2.57 -24.56 -7.70
CA MET A 328 -2.76 -23.54 -8.75
C MET A 328 -2.26 -22.17 -8.29
N LEU A 329 -2.70 -21.72 -7.11
CA LEU A 329 -2.28 -20.42 -6.58
C LEU A 329 -0.77 -20.38 -6.27
N ALA A 330 -0.23 -21.44 -5.67
CA ALA A 330 1.20 -21.55 -5.36
C ALA A 330 2.06 -21.55 -6.63
N SER A 331 1.69 -22.34 -7.63
CA SER A 331 2.42 -22.40 -8.91
C SER A 331 2.36 -21.09 -9.67
N ALA A 332 1.19 -20.45 -9.74
CA ALA A 332 1.03 -19.14 -10.36
C ALA A 332 1.93 -18.10 -9.65
N GLY A 333 1.90 -18.03 -8.32
CA GLY A 333 2.74 -17.12 -7.54
C GLY A 333 4.23 -17.37 -7.78
N LEU A 334 4.69 -18.61 -7.73
CA LEU A 334 6.10 -18.96 -7.95
C LEU A 334 6.57 -18.69 -9.39
N ILE A 335 5.71 -18.93 -10.38
CA ILE A 335 6.01 -18.62 -11.78
C ILE A 335 6.15 -17.12 -11.98
N ILE A 336 5.18 -16.33 -11.49
CA ILE A 336 5.22 -14.86 -11.55
C ILE A 336 6.50 -14.36 -10.85
N GLY A 337 6.79 -14.85 -9.66
CA GLY A 337 7.98 -14.47 -8.90
C GLY A 337 9.31 -14.74 -9.61
N ARG A 338 9.38 -15.76 -10.48
CA ARG A 338 10.60 -16.09 -11.22
C ARG A 338 10.67 -15.48 -12.61
N MET A 339 9.55 -15.27 -13.27
CA MET A 339 9.51 -14.82 -14.67
C MET A 339 9.53 -13.30 -14.81
N THR A 340 9.01 -12.58 -13.82
CA THR A 340 9.01 -11.12 -13.87
C THR A 340 10.39 -10.53 -13.62
N SER A 341 10.67 -9.40 -14.24
CA SER A 341 11.89 -8.60 -14.03
C SER A 341 11.67 -7.46 -13.01
N ASP A 342 10.43 -7.13 -12.71
CA ASP A 342 10.08 -6.13 -11.71
C ASP A 342 10.18 -6.72 -10.30
N ASN A 343 10.91 -6.02 -9.41
CA ASN A 343 11.18 -6.51 -8.06
C ASN A 343 9.91 -6.58 -7.20
N THR A 344 9.02 -5.62 -7.35
CA THR A 344 7.77 -5.57 -6.60
C THR A 344 6.89 -6.75 -6.94
N ILE A 345 6.65 -6.97 -8.25
CA ILE A 345 5.82 -8.07 -8.73
C ILE A 345 6.46 -9.43 -8.41
N SER A 346 7.78 -9.54 -8.53
CA SER A 346 8.54 -10.75 -8.16
C SER A 346 8.40 -11.05 -6.67
N SER A 347 8.52 -10.05 -5.81
CA SER A 347 8.35 -10.16 -4.36
C SER A 347 6.93 -10.60 -4.00
N ILE A 348 5.90 -9.98 -4.59
CA ILE A 348 4.49 -10.37 -4.42
C ILE A 348 4.29 -11.83 -4.84
N GLY A 349 4.73 -12.19 -6.03
CA GLY A 349 4.58 -13.56 -6.57
C GLY A 349 5.25 -14.61 -5.69
N THR A 350 6.51 -14.38 -5.32
CA THR A 350 7.27 -15.32 -4.48
C THR A 350 6.66 -15.47 -3.09
N CYS A 351 6.26 -14.35 -2.45
CA CYS A 351 5.62 -14.39 -1.14
C CYS A 351 4.24 -15.05 -1.18
N LEU A 352 3.45 -14.80 -2.23
CA LEU A 352 2.14 -15.43 -2.42
C LEU A 352 2.29 -16.94 -2.62
N GLY A 353 3.18 -17.38 -3.53
CA GLY A 353 3.40 -18.79 -3.79
C GLY A 353 3.89 -19.56 -2.56
N ARG A 354 4.89 -19.02 -1.87
CA ARG A 354 5.40 -19.58 -0.61
C ARG A 354 4.36 -19.57 0.50
N GLY A 355 3.66 -18.45 0.66
CA GLY A 355 2.61 -18.29 1.68
C GLY A 355 1.47 -19.28 1.49
N THR A 356 1.05 -19.55 0.26
CA THR A 356 0.04 -20.56 -0.06
C THR A 356 0.48 -21.97 0.33
N ILE A 357 1.73 -22.34 0.06
CA ILE A 357 2.27 -23.64 0.46
C ILE A 357 2.25 -23.79 1.99
N ILE A 358 2.74 -22.79 2.72
CA ILE A 358 2.72 -22.74 4.19
C ILE A 358 1.29 -22.88 4.71
N SER A 359 0.35 -22.18 4.10
CA SER A 359 -1.06 -22.19 4.47
C SER A 359 -1.69 -23.56 4.30
N ILE A 360 -1.43 -24.25 3.18
CA ILE A 360 -1.91 -25.62 2.97
C ILE A 360 -1.42 -26.55 4.07
N PHE A 361 -0.14 -26.47 4.43
CA PHE A 361 0.42 -27.30 5.51
C PHE A 361 -0.23 -27.01 6.85
N LEU A 362 -0.48 -25.76 7.21
CA LEU A 362 -1.12 -25.42 8.48
C LEU A 362 -2.60 -25.81 8.48
N VAL A 363 -3.32 -25.55 7.39
CA VAL A 363 -4.74 -25.85 7.30
C VAL A 363 -4.99 -27.36 7.27
N MET A 364 -4.14 -28.14 6.62
CA MET A 364 -4.29 -29.61 6.59
C MET A 364 -3.73 -30.31 7.83
N GLY A 365 -2.69 -29.75 8.45
CA GLY A 365 -2.00 -30.38 9.59
C GLY A 365 -2.41 -29.85 10.96
N VAL A 366 -2.49 -28.53 11.11
CA VAL A 366 -2.70 -27.86 12.40
C VAL A 366 -4.17 -27.57 12.67
N LEU A 367 -4.91 -27.09 11.67
CA LEU A 367 -6.32 -26.72 11.83
C LEU A 367 -7.19 -27.89 12.33
N PRO A 368 -7.07 -29.13 11.81
CA PRO A 368 -7.84 -30.26 12.31
C PRO A 368 -7.61 -30.53 13.80
N GLN A 369 -6.37 -30.39 14.27
CA GLN A 369 -6.04 -30.58 15.68
C GLN A 369 -6.67 -29.49 16.55
N ILE A 370 -6.63 -28.25 16.08
CA ILE A 370 -7.25 -27.10 16.77
C ILE A 370 -8.77 -27.25 16.82
N LEU A 371 -9.41 -27.72 15.75
CA LEU A 371 -10.86 -27.98 15.74
C LEU A 371 -11.24 -29.10 16.72
N LEU A 372 -10.46 -30.18 16.80
CA LEU A 372 -10.69 -31.25 17.75
C LEU A 372 -10.53 -30.80 19.22
N LEU A 373 -9.50 -30.02 19.51
CA LEU A 373 -9.25 -29.45 20.84
C LEU A 373 -10.27 -28.39 21.22
N GLY A 374 -10.68 -27.59 20.27
CA GLY A 374 -11.61 -26.48 20.44
C GLY A 374 -13.09 -26.85 20.34
N ASP A 375 -13.41 -28.13 20.10
CA ASP A 375 -14.78 -28.56 19.83
C ASP A 375 -15.76 -28.20 20.96
N LEU A 376 -15.34 -28.38 22.21
CA LEU A 376 -16.11 -27.96 23.38
C LEU A 376 -16.31 -26.43 23.48
N LEU A 377 -15.33 -25.67 23.06
CA LEU A 377 -15.42 -24.21 23.04
C LEU A 377 -16.42 -23.76 21.98
N ILE A 378 -16.37 -24.37 20.82
CA ILE A 378 -17.24 -24.07 19.69
C ILE A 378 -18.70 -24.37 20.04
N GLU A 379 -18.97 -25.54 20.68
CA GLU A 379 -20.31 -25.91 21.12
C GLU A 379 -20.86 -24.96 22.21
N LYS A 380 -20.05 -24.59 23.18
CA LYS A 380 -20.47 -23.69 24.28
C LYS A 380 -20.72 -22.25 23.78
N THR A 381 -20.09 -21.85 22.69
CA THR A 381 -20.21 -20.50 22.12
C THR A 381 -21.14 -20.44 20.90
N ALA A 382 -21.75 -21.57 20.54
CA ALA A 382 -22.75 -21.63 19.48
C ALA A 382 -24.04 -20.90 19.93
N PHE A 383 -24.55 -20.06 19.05
CA PHE A 383 -25.82 -19.36 19.25
C PHE A 383 -26.79 -19.73 18.13
N ALA A 384 -28.04 -20.01 18.53
CA ALA A 384 -29.12 -20.16 17.56
C ALA A 384 -29.68 -18.75 17.27
N ILE A 385 -29.58 -18.29 16.05
CA ILE A 385 -30.45 -17.20 15.59
C ILE A 385 -31.83 -17.83 15.57
N LYS A 386 -32.63 -17.61 16.59
CA LYS A 386 -34.06 -17.93 16.53
C LYS A 386 -34.59 -17.15 15.34
N GLY A 387 -34.95 -17.83 14.26
CA GLY A 387 -35.80 -17.26 13.24
C GLY A 387 -37.06 -16.70 13.92
N PRO A 388 -37.81 -15.83 13.28
CA PRO A 388 -39.08 -15.41 13.82
C PRO A 388 -39.82 -16.68 14.25
N GLU A 389 -40.10 -16.82 15.53
CA GLU A 389 -40.94 -17.89 16.05
C GLU A 389 -42.21 -17.75 15.24
N ILE A 390 -42.43 -18.70 14.32
CA ILE A 390 -43.77 -18.89 13.78
C ILE A 390 -44.57 -19.24 15.04
N THR A 391 -45.21 -18.22 15.59
CA THR A 391 -46.17 -18.40 16.68
C THR A 391 -47.07 -19.52 16.24
N HIS A 392 -47.01 -20.67 16.92
CA HIS A 392 -48.00 -21.70 16.80
C HIS A 392 -49.33 -20.99 17.05
N VAL A 393 -50.05 -20.76 16.01
CA VAL A 393 -51.44 -20.35 16.14
C VAL A 393 -52.14 -21.64 16.65
N GLU A 394 -52.30 -21.72 17.95
CA GLU A 394 -53.13 -22.71 18.58
C GLU A 394 -54.48 -22.68 17.89
N GLY A 395 -54.83 -23.73 17.16
CA GLY A 395 -56.15 -23.90 16.61
C GLY A 395 -56.34 -23.75 15.11
N SER A 396 -55.28 -23.70 14.28
CA SER A 396 -55.45 -23.77 12.82
C SER A 396 -55.59 -25.21 12.36
N THR A 397 -56.80 -25.65 12.05
CA THR A 397 -57.09 -26.89 11.37
C THR A 397 -56.76 -26.76 9.91
N ILE A 398 -55.67 -27.42 9.45
CA ILE A 398 -55.34 -27.54 8.01
C ILE A 398 -56.08 -28.73 7.43
N ARG A 399 -57.04 -28.50 6.53
CA ARG A 399 -57.69 -29.57 5.77
C ARG A 399 -56.90 -29.80 4.49
N LEU A 400 -56.20 -30.92 4.43
CA LEU A 400 -55.48 -31.33 3.21
C LEU A 400 -56.33 -32.36 2.45
N HIS A 401 -56.74 -32.02 1.22
CA HIS A 401 -57.39 -32.91 0.30
C HIS A 401 -56.47 -33.19 -0.89
N GLY A 402 -56.08 -34.45 -1.08
CA GLY A 402 -55.24 -34.87 -2.18
C GLY A 402 -53.98 -35.62 -1.75
N ARG A 403 -53.05 -35.83 -2.69
CA ARG A 403 -51.80 -36.54 -2.42
C ARG A 403 -50.79 -35.61 -1.78
N VAL A 404 -50.34 -35.92 -0.57
CA VAL A 404 -49.28 -35.20 0.14
C VAL A 404 -47.98 -35.97 -0.01
N ARG A 405 -46.93 -35.30 -0.52
CA ARG A 405 -45.55 -35.81 -0.58
C ARG A 405 -44.65 -34.90 0.20
N GLY A 406 -43.99 -35.40 1.21
CA GLY A 406 -43.04 -34.61 2.01
C GLY A 406 -42.74 -35.27 3.34
N GLN A 407 -41.85 -34.65 4.12
CA GLN A 407 -41.54 -35.05 5.48
C GLN A 407 -42.30 -34.12 6.43
N ILE A 408 -43.09 -34.71 7.33
CA ILE A 408 -43.79 -33.96 8.37
C ILE A 408 -43.13 -34.36 9.70
N SER A 409 -42.64 -33.37 10.45
CA SER A 409 -42.08 -33.58 11.77
C SER A 409 -42.71 -32.60 12.77
N GLY A 410 -43.14 -33.09 13.90
CA GLY A 410 -43.77 -32.31 14.94
C GLY A 410 -44.84 -33.11 15.69
N PHE A 411 -45.55 -32.44 16.58
CA PHE A 411 -46.74 -32.99 17.24
C PHE A 411 -47.96 -32.92 16.29
N ILE A 412 -48.56 -34.05 16.01
CA ILE A 412 -49.73 -34.14 15.08
C ILE A 412 -50.91 -34.65 15.87
N ASP A 413 -51.93 -33.81 15.96
CA ASP A 413 -53.25 -34.17 16.46
C ASP A 413 -54.23 -34.12 15.28
N ALA A 414 -54.49 -35.28 14.69
CA ALA A 414 -55.30 -35.34 13.48
C ALA A 414 -55.96 -36.71 13.24
N ASP A 415 -57.16 -36.74 12.70
CA ASP A 415 -57.77 -37.90 12.12
C ASP A 415 -57.27 -38.06 10.67
N VAL A 416 -56.44 -39.09 10.42
CA VAL A 416 -55.93 -39.40 9.09
C VAL A 416 -56.65 -40.62 8.52
N ARG A 417 -57.41 -40.42 7.45
CA ARG A 417 -58.05 -41.55 6.72
C ARG A 417 -57.53 -41.57 5.29
N GLY A 418 -56.89 -42.67 4.91
CA GLY A 418 -56.36 -42.83 3.56
C GLY A 418 -55.35 -43.95 3.45
N VAL A 419 -54.80 -44.10 2.24
CA VAL A 419 -53.76 -45.11 1.96
C VAL A 419 -52.39 -44.46 2.24
N PHE A 420 -51.65 -45.08 3.12
CA PHE A 420 -50.28 -44.66 3.46
C PHE A 420 -49.27 -45.55 2.74
N GLN A 421 -48.37 -44.94 1.99
CA GLN A 421 -47.29 -45.64 1.31
C GLN A 421 -45.93 -45.05 1.76
N GLY A 422 -45.19 -45.75 2.61
CA GLY A 422 -43.91 -45.30 3.16
C GLY A 422 -43.65 -45.91 4.55
N SER A 423 -42.71 -45.31 5.27
CA SER A 423 -42.40 -45.67 6.66
C SER A 423 -42.89 -44.60 7.61
N LEU A 424 -43.62 -44.95 8.65
CA LEU A 424 -44.11 -44.08 9.72
C LEU A 424 -43.31 -44.36 10.98
N HIS A 425 -42.58 -43.38 11.46
CA HIS A 425 -41.93 -43.40 12.76
C HIS A 425 -42.66 -42.41 13.69
N ALA A 426 -43.52 -42.91 14.55
CA ALA A 426 -44.28 -42.05 15.46
C ALA A 426 -44.34 -42.68 16.87
N MET A 427 -44.31 -41.80 17.88
CA MET A 427 -44.67 -42.18 19.22
C MET A 427 -46.10 -41.74 19.48
N VAL A 428 -46.97 -42.68 19.79
CA VAL A 428 -48.39 -42.37 20.01
C VAL A 428 -48.60 -42.22 21.53
N GLU A 429 -48.87 -40.95 21.94
CA GLU A 429 -49.15 -40.68 23.34
C GLU A 429 -50.57 -41.02 23.79
N SER A 430 -51.55 -40.86 22.87
CA SER A 430 -52.92 -41.26 23.08
C SER A 430 -53.64 -41.47 21.75
N GLY A 431 -54.33 -42.59 21.57
CA GLY A 431 -55.10 -42.92 20.38
C GLY A 431 -54.88 -44.36 19.93
N THR A 432 -55.70 -44.82 19.01
CA THR A 432 -55.63 -46.15 18.42
C THR A 432 -55.22 -46.07 16.94
N ILE A 433 -54.22 -46.84 16.54
CA ILE A 433 -53.89 -47.05 15.13
C ILE A 433 -54.58 -48.33 14.72
N GLU A 434 -55.66 -48.23 13.93
CA GLU A 434 -56.28 -49.35 13.25
C GLU A 434 -55.70 -49.42 11.85
N VAL A 435 -54.91 -50.45 11.59
CA VAL A 435 -54.43 -50.75 10.22
C VAL A 435 -55.33 -51.80 9.61
N ASP A 436 -56.11 -51.40 8.61
CA ASP A 436 -56.87 -52.35 7.83
C ASP A 436 -55.93 -52.96 6.77
N GLU A 437 -55.62 -54.24 6.93
CA GLU A 437 -54.74 -54.99 6.04
C GLU A 437 -55.42 -55.39 4.71
N THR A 438 -56.70 -55.07 4.51
CA THR A 438 -57.39 -55.36 3.23
C THR A 438 -56.82 -54.39 2.17
N ARG A 439 -56.07 -54.98 1.24
CA ARG A 439 -55.43 -54.25 0.13
C ARG A 439 -56.54 -53.57 -0.70
N PRO A 440 -56.68 -52.26 -0.72
CA PRO A 440 -57.59 -51.59 -1.65
C PRO A 440 -57.04 -51.77 -3.05
N GLU A 441 -57.87 -52.22 -3.95
CA GLU A 441 -57.58 -52.23 -5.39
C GLU A 441 -57.30 -50.79 -5.82
N LEU A 442 -56.10 -50.62 -6.33
CA LEU A 442 -55.68 -49.30 -6.91
C LEU A 442 -56.65 -49.05 -8.11
N PRO A 443 -57.22 -47.87 -8.22
CA PRO A 443 -57.93 -47.47 -9.42
C PRO A 443 -57.00 -47.59 -10.63
N PRO A 444 -57.51 -48.05 -11.80
CA PRO A 444 -56.71 -48.24 -12.99
C PRO A 444 -56.07 -46.91 -13.36
N SER A 445 -54.76 -46.99 -13.71
CA SER A 445 -54.00 -45.85 -14.23
C SER A 445 -54.72 -45.37 -15.51
N GLU A 446 -55.36 -44.22 -15.51
CA GLU A 446 -55.67 -43.50 -16.70
C GLU A 446 -54.35 -43.24 -17.46
N GLU A 447 -54.16 -43.99 -18.52
CA GLU A 447 -53.19 -43.67 -19.56
C GLU A 447 -53.64 -42.30 -20.13
N LEU A 448 -52.87 -41.32 -19.88
CA LEU A 448 -52.93 -40.09 -20.65
C LEU A 448 -52.50 -40.42 -22.08
N ALA A 449 -53.52 -40.64 -22.93
CA ALA A 449 -53.36 -40.71 -24.36
C ALA A 449 -52.64 -39.46 -24.85
N GLY A 450 -51.55 -39.70 -25.51
CA GLY A 450 -50.85 -38.64 -26.22
C GLY A 450 -51.66 -38.23 -27.43
N ASP A 451 -51.94 -36.99 -27.58
CA ASP A 451 -52.23 -36.41 -28.88
C ASP A 451 -50.90 -36.05 -29.55
N GLY A 452 -50.61 -36.81 -30.58
CA GLY A 452 -49.61 -36.46 -31.56
C GLY A 452 -50.17 -35.40 -32.48
N ASP A 453 -49.39 -34.45 -32.83
CA ASP A 453 -49.53 -33.81 -34.13
C ASP A 453 -48.16 -33.62 -34.75
N GLU A 454 -48.11 -34.05 -35.99
CA GLU A 454 -47.00 -34.07 -36.91
C GLU A 454 -46.81 -32.69 -37.54
N SER A 455 -45.65 -32.60 -38.16
CA SER A 455 -45.24 -31.68 -39.23
C SER A 455 -44.49 -30.48 -38.74
N GLU A 456 -43.40 -30.05 -39.31
CA GLU A 456 -42.89 -30.22 -40.68
C GLU A 456 -41.39 -29.86 -40.68
N THR A 457 -40.71 -30.50 -41.57
CA THR A 457 -39.38 -30.25 -42.12
C THR A 457 -39.10 -28.80 -42.50
N GLY A 458 -37.88 -28.40 -42.29
CA GLY A 458 -37.30 -27.14 -42.85
C GLY A 458 -35.80 -27.15 -42.75
N GLU A 459 -35.12 -27.76 -43.73
CA GLU A 459 -33.73 -27.45 -44.10
C GLU A 459 -33.62 -25.99 -44.54
N GLU A 460 -32.54 -25.32 -44.16
CA GLU A 460 -31.67 -24.46 -44.99
C GLU A 460 -30.54 -23.93 -44.16
N LYS A 461 -29.33 -24.39 -44.43
CA LYS A 461 -28.23 -23.81 -45.20
C LYS A 461 -27.89 -22.34 -44.88
N GLY A 462 -26.66 -22.18 -44.46
CA GLY A 462 -25.74 -21.30 -45.19
C GLY A 462 -25.29 -20.05 -44.47
N ASP A 463 -24.01 -20.05 -44.33
CA ASP A 463 -23.01 -18.97 -44.58
C ASP A 463 -22.78 -17.84 -43.57
N ASP A 464 -21.54 -17.85 -43.19
CA ASP A 464 -20.58 -16.72 -43.12
C ASP A 464 -21.04 -15.38 -42.50
N ILE A 465 -20.50 -15.02 -41.37
CA ILE A 465 -19.35 -14.08 -41.23
C ILE A 465 -18.84 -14.18 -39.78
#